data_b97925939b25a1184d39717671eb7b7b
#
_entry.id   b97925939b25a1184d39717671eb7b7b
#
_cell.length_a   1.000
_cell.length_b   1.000
_cell.length_c   1.000
_cell.angle_alpha   90.00
_cell.angle_beta   90.00
_cell.angle_gamma   90.00
#
_symmetry.space_group_name_H-M   'P 1'
#
loop_
_entity.id
_entity.type
_entity.pdbx_description
1 polymer ?
#
loop_
_entity_poly.entity_id
_entity_poly.type
_entity_poly.pdbx_seq_one_letter_code
_entity_poly.pdbx_strand_id
1 'polypeptide(L)'
;MGKTVMTLTAFNYLKYYAWQIRRCLVIAPKKVAEATWRTEISGWQHLRHLRCSEVLGTATQRRAAMAVDADVYVTNRDNVQWLVKEYGKAWPFDMVVLDESSSFKNHQAKRFKALRAMRPKIKRIVELTGTPSPHGLMDLWAQVYLLDGGQRLGRTISVYRDMYFEPDKRSRSQIFTYKARRGAAEAIYAAISDICISLSSDDYLTLPDRIYDEIPVKLDAPAAAAYKRLERDALLQVDESTITAGTAGVLA
;
A
#
# COMPACT_ATOMS: atom_id res chain seq x y z
N MET A 1 0.87 14.95 6.73
CA MET A 1 2.24 14.91 6.19
C MET A 1 2.35 15.17 4.68
N GLY A 2 1.38 15.76 4.02
CA GLY A 2 1.50 16.28 2.64
C GLY A 2 1.89 15.29 1.51
N LYS A 3 1.89 13.96 1.74
CA LYS A 3 2.29 12.96 0.72
C LYS A 3 1.54 13.13 -0.60
N THR A 4 0.24 13.36 -0.55
CA THR A 4 -0.64 13.50 -1.71
C THR A 4 -0.27 14.73 -2.53
N VAL A 5 -0.17 15.91 -1.89
CA VAL A 5 0.17 17.16 -2.58
C VAL A 5 1.59 17.12 -3.18
N MET A 6 2.56 16.57 -2.46
CA MET A 6 3.93 16.40 -2.98
C MET A 6 3.94 15.53 -4.24
N THR A 7 3.21 14.42 -4.23
CA THR A 7 3.11 13.51 -5.36
C THR A 7 2.42 14.16 -6.56
N LEU A 8 1.32 14.88 -6.33
CA LEU A 8 0.61 15.62 -7.38
C LEU A 8 1.46 16.76 -7.94
N THR A 9 2.22 17.46 -7.09
CA THR A 9 3.15 18.52 -7.55
C THR A 9 4.27 17.93 -8.41
N ALA A 10 4.84 16.79 -8.00
CA ALA A 10 5.84 16.07 -8.81
C ALA A 10 5.25 15.59 -10.14
N PHE A 11 4.03 15.05 -10.15
CA PHE A 11 3.32 14.67 -11.37
C PHE A 11 3.11 15.89 -12.28
N ASN A 12 2.62 17.00 -11.73
CA ASN A 12 2.41 18.24 -12.46
C ASN A 12 3.70 18.73 -13.15
N TYR A 13 4.80 18.75 -12.41
CA TYR A 13 6.11 19.10 -12.95
C TYR A 13 6.55 18.16 -14.09
N LEU A 14 6.48 16.84 -13.86
CA LEU A 14 6.88 15.84 -14.84
C LEU A 14 6.02 15.88 -16.11
N LYS A 15 4.74 16.26 -16.01
CA LYS A 15 3.84 16.36 -17.15
C LYS A 15 4.01 17.66 -17.93
N TYR A 16 3.94 18.81 -17.25
CA TYR A 16 3.78 20.11 -17.92
C TYR A 16 5.09 20.89 -18.10
N TYR A 17 6.11 20.56 -17.31
CA TYR A 17 7.42 21.23 -17.41
C TYR A 17 8.50 20.31 -17.99
N ALA A 18 8.56 19.07 -17.54
CA ALA A 18 9.58 18.12 -18.00
C ALA A 18 9.13 17.25 -19.20
N TRP A 19 7.84 17.21 -19.53
CA TRP A 19 7.25 16.47 -20.67
C TRP A 19 7.57 14.96 -20.66
N GLN A 20 7.82 14.38 -19.50
CA GLN A 20 8.24 12.99 -19.36
C GLN A 20 7.07 12.00 -19.29
N ILE A 21 5.93 12.44 -18.78
CA ILE A 21 4.74 11.60 -18.52
C ILE A 21 3.46 12.29 -19.01
N ARG A 22 2.43 11.50 -19.27
CA ARG A 22 1.14 12.01 -19.75
C ARG A 22 0.02 11.77 -18.75
N ARG A 23 -0.11 10.52 -18.26
CA ARG A 23 -1.22 10.08 -17.40
C ARG A 23 -0.70 9.38 -16.16
N CYS A 24 -1.33 9.69 -15.03
CA CYS A 24 -1.05 9.08 -13.73
C CYS A 24 -2.23 8.20 -13.31
N LEU A 25 -1.92 6.98 -12.84
CA LEU A 25 -2.86 6.12 -12.13
C LEU A 25 -2.52 6.13 -10.65
N VAL A 26 -3.49 6.49 -9.82
CA VAL A 26 -3.42 6.38 -8.37
C VAL A 26 -4.21 5.14 -7.92
N ILE A 27 -3.58 4.27 -7.16
CA ILE A 27 -4.18 3.09 -6.56
C ILE A 27 -4.18 3.28 -5.05
N ALA A 28 -5.36 3.48 -4.46
CA ALA A 28 -5.52 3.85 -3.07
C ALA A 28 -6.52 2.93 -2.33
N PRO A 29 -6.59 2.98 -0.99
CA PRO A 29 -7.72 2.42 -0.26
C PRO A 29 -9.05 3.02 -0.74
N LYS A 30 -10.14 2.23 -0.70
CA LYS A 30 -11.42 2.63 -1.30
C LYS A 30 -11.89 4.02 -0.87
N LYS A 31 -11.96 4.31 0.44
CA LYS A 31 -12.40 5.62 0.96
C LYS A 31 -11.48 6.77 0.54
N VAL A 32 -10.19 6.52 0.45
CA VAL A 32 -9.20 7.52 -0.01
C VAL A 32 -9.34 7.77 -1.51
N ALA A 33 -9.60 6.72 -2.29
CA ALA A 33 -9.84 6.82 -3.73
C ALA A 33 -11.13 7.60 -4.06
N GLU A 34 -12.16 7.52 -3.21
CA GLU A 34 -13.46 8.18 -3.40
C GLU A 34 -13.43 9.69 -3.13
N ALA A 35 -12.49 10.20 -2.34
CA ALA A 35 -12.54 11.60 -1.91
C ALA A 35 -11.18 12.32 -1.92
N THR A 36 -10.15 11.74 -1.29
CA THR A 36 -8.94 12.48 -0.91
C THR A 36 -8.20 13.09 -2.11
N TRP A 37 -7.93 12.30 -3.14
CA TRP A 37 -7.12 12.75 -4.28
C TRP A 37 -7.79 13.87 -5.08
N ARG A 38 -9.10 13.79 -5.31
CA ARG A 38 -9.87 14.86 -5.97
C ARG A 38 -9.90 16.14 -5.13
N THR A 39 -10.15 16.01 -3.82
CA THR A 39 -10.17 17.13 -2.89
C THR A 39 -8.82 17.85 -2.84
N GLU A 40 -7.72 17.10 -2.78
CA GLU A 40 -6.37 17.68 -2.82
C GLU A 40 -6.11 18.43 -4.13
N ILE A 41 -6.48 17.87 -5.29
CA ILE A 41 -6.36 18.56 -6.57
C ILE A 41 -7.10 19.90 -6.56
N SER A 42 -8.33 19.92 -6.08
CA SER A 42 -9.14 21.16 -6.04
C SER A 42 -8.70 22.14 -4.96
N GLY A 43 -8.11 21.66 -3.87
CA GLY A 43 -7.67 22.47 -2.73
C GLY A 43 -6.42 23.30 -3.01
N TRP A 44 -5.51 22.83 -3.85
CA TRP A 44 -4.25 23.52 -4.12
C TRP A 44 -4.30 24.31 -5.42
N GLN A 45 -4.05 25.62 -5.35
CA GLN A 45 -4.15 26.55 -6.51
C GLN A 45 -3.34 26.05 -7.72
N HIS A 46 -2.12 25.57 -7.52
CA HIS A 46 -1.22 25.11 -8.57
C HIS A 46 -1.58 23.75 -9.18
N LEU A 47 -2.59 23.04 -8.62
CA LEU A 47 -3.05 21.74 -9.10
C LEU A 47 -4.45 21.76 -9.70
N ARG A 48 -5.21 22.84 -9.54
CA ARG A 48 -6.63 22.95 -9.97
C ARG A 48 -6.87 22.70 -11.45
N HIS A 49 -5.86 22.87 -12.29
CA HIS A 49 -5.97 22.60 -13.72
C HIS A 49 -5.89 21.11 -14.07
N LEU A 50 -5.47 20.25 -13.13
CA LEU A 50 -5.42 18.81 -13.34
C LEU A 50 -6.82 18.20 -13.36
N ARG A 51 -7.11 17.48 -14.44
CA ARG A 51 -8.37 16.75 -14.59
C ARG A 51 -8.27 15.40 -13.90
N CYS A 52 -9.21 15.09 -13.02
CA CYS A 52 -9.24 13.84 -12.26
C CYS A 52 -10.45 12.99 -12.64
N SER A 53 -10.25 11.71 -12.90
CA SER A 53 -11.29 10.71 -13.13
C SER A 53 -11.24 9.59 -12.11
N GLU A 54 -12.38 9.26 -11.50
CA GLU A 54 -12.50 8.22 -10.48
C GLU A 54 -12.98 6.91 -11.13
N VAL A 55 -12.07 5.94 -11.26
CA VAL A 55 -12.32 4.62 -11.87
C VAL A 55 -12.83 3.67 -10.80
N LEU A 56 -14.06 3.89 -10.36
CA LEU A 56 -14.71 3.20 -9.24
C LEU A 56 -16.09 2.63 -9.66
N GLY A 57 -16.73 1.90 -8.75
CA GLY A 57 -18.08 1.35 -8.96
C GLY A 57 -18.11 0.11 -9.85
N THR A 58 -19.19 -0.03 -10.64
CA THR A 58 -19.41 -1.16 -11.55
C THR A 58 -18.45 -1.14 -12.74
N ALA A 59 -18.34 -2.26 -13.46
CA ALA A 59 -17.49 -2.33 -14.65
C ALA A 59 -17.88 -1.30 -15.72
N THR A 60 -19.17 -1.02 -15.88
CA THR A 60 -19.66 0.00 -16.83
C THR A 60 -19.24 1.39 -16.40
N GLN A 61 -19.40 1.73 -15.12
CA GLN A 61 -18.97 3.03 -14.56
C GLN A 61 -17.44 3.21 -14.71
N ARG A 62 -16.66 2.17 -14.43
CA ARG A 62 -15.20 2.22 -14.61
C ARG A 62 -14.78 2.43 -16.06
N ARG A 63 -15.46 1.77 -17.03
CA ARG A 63 -15.19 2.01 -18.45
C ARG A 63 -15.54 3.44 -18.86
N ALA A 64 -16.67 3.96 -18.40
CA ALA A 64 -17.03 5.36 -18.64
C ALA A 64 -15.99 6.32 -18.06
N ALA A 65 -15.53 6.08 -16.83
CA ALA A 65 -14.47 6.88 -16.20
C ALA A 65 -13.13 6.80 -16.94
N MET A 66 -12.77 5.62 -17.48
CA MET A 66 -11.56 5.45 -18.29
C MET A 66 -11.65 6.15 -19.66
N ALA A 67 -12.84 6.35 -20.20
CA ALA A 67 -13.07 7.08 -21.46
C ALA A 67 -12.93 8.61 -21.30
N VAL A 68 -13.00 9.14 -20.08
CA VAL A 68 -12.77 10.56 -19.81
C VAL A 68 -11.31 10.89 -20.07
N ASP A 69 -11.05 11.97 -20.81
CA ASP A 69 -9.66 12.46 -20.95
C ASP A 69 -9.25 13.21 -19.69
N ALA A 70 -8.53 12.53 -18.81
CA ALA A 70 -8.05 13.03 -17.54
C ALA A 70 -6.52 12.91 -17.42
N ASP A 71 -5.96 13.66 -16.49
CA ASP A 71 -4.53 13.68 -16.17
C ASP A 71 -4.22 12.64 -15.09
N VAL A 72 -5.10 12.55 -14.10
CA VAL A 72 -5.02 11.66 -12.95
C VAL A 72 -6.26 10.75 -12.91
N TYR A 73 -6.03 9.45 -12.90
CA TYR A 73 -7.06 8.45 -12.72
C TYR A 73 -6.89 7.80 -11.35
N VAL A 74 -7.95 7.77 -10.57
CA VAL A 74 -7.91 7.23 -9.20
C VAL A 74 -8.76 5.97 -9.13
N THR A 75 -8.21 4.89 -8.59
CA THR A 75 -8.92 3.63 -8.41
C THR A 75 -8.60 2.99 -7.07
N ASN A 76 -9.41 2.02 -6.65
CA ASN A 76 -9.07 1.22 -5.49
C ASN A 76 -8.22 -0.01 -5.86
N ARG A 77 -7.53 -0.56 -4.86
CA ARG A 77 -6.62 -1.71 -5.03
C ARG A 77 -7.30 -2.97 -5.54
N ASP A 78 -8.61 -3.15 -5.31
CA ASP A 78 -9.35 -4.34 -5.75
C ASP A 78 -9.64 -4.32 -7.24
N ASN A 79 -9.67 -3.14 -7.84
CA ASN A 79 -9.88 -2.94 -9.27
C ASN A 79 -8.62 -3.17 -10.12
N VAL A 80 -7.44 -3.32 -9.52
CA VAL A 80 -6.16 -3.46 -10.25
C VAL A 80 -6.19 -4.63 -11.24
N GLN A 81 -6.71 -5.79 -10.82
CA GLN A 81 -6.80 -6.97 -11.69
C GLN A 81 -7.71 -6.72 -12.88
N TRP A 82 -8.87 -6.09 -12.65
CA TRP A 82 -9.81 -5.72 -13.70
C TRP A 82 -9.14 -4.74 -14.68
N LEU A 83 -8.49 -3.71 -14.17
CA LEU A 83 -7.83 -2.69 -14.99
C LEU A 83 -6.75 -3.30 -15.89
N VAL A 84 -5.93 -4.21 -15.35
CA VAL A 84 -4.91 -4.91 -16.13
C VAL A 84 -5.52 -5.85 -17.15
N LYS A 85 -6.62 -6.54 -16.83
CA LYS A 85 -7.34 -7.41 -17.77
C LYS A 85 -7.92 -6.62 -18.95
N GLU A 86 -8.53 -5.47 -18.69
CA GLU A 86 -9.21 -4.66 -19.73
C GLU A 86 -8.20 -3.85 -20.57
N TYR A 87 -7.21 -3.25 -19.93
CA TYR A 87 -6.31 -2.24 -20.56
C TYR A 87 -4.84 -2.68 -20.65
N GLY A 88 -4.47 -3.84 -20.16
CA GLY A 88 -3.06 -4.26 -20.08
C GLY A 88 -2.34 -4.32 -21.44
N LYS A 89 -3.04 -4.61 -22.53
CA LYS A 89 -2.47 -4.58 -23.89
C LYS A 89 -2.13 -3.15 -24.30
N ALA A 90 -3.04 -2.20 -24.08
CA ALA A 90 -2.92 -0.79 -24.37
C ALA A 90 -2.85 0.02 -23.06
N TRP A 91 -1.90 -0.30 -22.19
CA TRP A 91 -1.73 0.35 -20.89
C TRP A 91 -1.51 1.85 -21.03
N PRO A 92 -2.41 2.71 -20.51
CA PRO A 92 -2.38 4.13 -20.84
C PRO A 92 -1.60 5.00 -19.85
N PHE A 93 -1.03 4.40 -18.78
CA PHE A 93 -0.45 5.15 -17.67
C PHE A 93 1.08 5.11 -17.70
N ASP A 94 1.71 6.27 -17.75
CA ASP A 94 3.16 6.42 -17.63
C ASP A 94 3.63 6.39 -16.18
N MET A 95 2.80 6.92 -15.27
CA MET A 95 3.07 6.97 -13.84
C MET A 95 2.01 6.21 -13.05
N VAL A 96 2.45 5.46 -12.04
CA VAL A 96 1.57 4.78 -11.08
C VAL A 96 1.95 5.18 -9.67
N VAL A 97 0.96 5.53 -8.86
CA VAL A 97 1.11 5.85 -7.45
C VAL A 97 0.38 4.79 -6.63
N LEU A 98 1.07 4.17 -5.71
CA LEU A 98 0.49 3.23 -4.74
C LEU A 98 0.32 3.95 -3.40
N ASP A 99 -0.90 4.36 -3.11
CA ASP A 99 -1.23 4.95 -1.82
C ASP A 99 -1.53 3.81 -0.83
N GLU A 100 -0.84 3.83 0.30
CA GLU A 100 -0.73 2.74 1.25
C GLU A 100 -0.17 1.46 0.60
N SER A 101 1.10 1.55 0.13
CA SER A 101 1.79 0.49 -0.60
C SER A 101 1.97 -0.80 0.20
N SER A 102 1.89 -0.76 1.53
CA SER A 102 1.88 -1.95 2.40
C SER A 102 0.82 -2.98 1.98
N SER A 103 -0.23 -2.56 1.28
CA SER A 103 -1.22 -3.45 0.69
C SER A 103 -0.68 -4.35 -0.44
N PHE A 104 0.49 -4.03 -1.01
CA PHE A 104 1.18 -4.79 -2.06
C PHE A 104 2.34 -5.66 -1.54
N LYS A 105 2.57 -5.73 -0.24
CA LYS A 105 3.63 -6.50 0.40
C LYS A 105 3.60 -8.01 0.13
N ASN A 106 2.43 -8.58 -0.16
CA ASN A 106 2.30 -9.99 -0.49
C ASN A 106 2.51 -10.22 -2.00
N HIS A 107 3.68 -10.78 -2.35
CA HIS A 107 4.05 -11.11 -3.73
C HIS A 107 3.17 -12.18 -4.39
N GLN A 108 2.45 -12.99 -3.62
CA GLN A 108 1.52 -13.99 -4.13
C GLN A 108 0.14 -13.42 -4.45
N ALA A 109 -0.19 -12.24 -3.91
CA ALA A 109 -1.48 -11.60 -4.12
C ALA A 109 -1.72 -11.30 -5.61
N LYS A 110 -2.95 -11.55 -6.06
CA LYS A 110 -3.35 -11.35 -7.46
C LYS A 110 -3.11 -9.91 -7.93
N ARG A 111 -3.35 -8.91 -7.07
CA ARG A 111 -3.08 -7.49 -7.37
C ARG A 111 -1.60 -7.18 -7.60
N PHE A 112 -0.70 -7.77 -6.80
CA PHE A 112 0.74 -7.64 -7.01
C PHE A 112 1.15 -8.25 -8.35
N LYS A 113 0.74 -9.50 -8.64
CA LYS A 113 1.05 -10.18 -9.90
C LYS A 113 0.55 -9.41 -11.11
N ALA A 114 -0.66 -8.83 -11.02
CA ALA A 114 -1.23 -8.01 -12.07
C ALA A 114 -0.39 -6.74 -12.33
N LEU A 115 -0.05 -5.99 -11.28
CA LEU A 115 0.73 -4.77 -11.42
C LEU A 115 2.18 -5.06 -11.84
N ARG A 116 2.79 -6.12 -11.32
CA ARG A 116 4.11 -6.61 -11.75
C ARG A 116 4.18 -6.86 -13.25
N ALA A 117 3.12 -7.44 -13.84
CA ALA A 117 3.06 -7.67 -15.30
C ALA A 117 3.04 -6.35 -16.09
N MET A 118 2.54 -5.26 -15.51
CA MET A 118 2.52 -3.93 -16.13
C MET A 118 3.81 -3.14 -15.90
N ARG A 119 4.66 -3.56 -14.97
CA ARG A 119 5.89 -2.83 -14.61
C ARG A 119 6.74 -2.37 -15.81
N PRO A 120 6.97 -3.19 -16.86
CA PRO A 120 7.75 -2.77 -18.03
C PRO A 120 7.12 -1.62 -18.84
N LYS A 121 5.81 -1.38 -18.69
CA LYS A 121 5.06 -0.32 -19.40
C LYS A 121 4.95 0.96 -18.59
N ILE A 122 5.43 0.96 -17.34
CA ILE A 122 5.31 2.09 -16.40
C ILE A 122 6.67 2.76 -16.31
N LYS A 123 6.72 4.06 -16.64
CA LYS A 123 7.96 4.85 -16.55
C LYS A 123 8.32 5.21 -15.11
N ARG A 124 7.32 5.57 -14.28
CA ARG A 124 7.50 6.01 -12.90
C ARG A 124 6.54 5.27 -11.97
N ILE A 125 7.06 4.73 -10.88
CA ILE A 125 6.24 4.24 -9.76
C ILE A 125 6.61 5.03 -8.51
N VAL A 126 5.60 5.45 -7.76
CA VAL A 126 5.72 6.11 -6.47
C VAL A 126 4.93 5.30 -5.46
N GLU A 127 5.53 4.99 -4.34
CA GLU A 127 4.91 4.28 -3.24
C GLU A 127 4.83 5.17 -2.02
N LEU A 128 3.63 5.29 -1.45
CA LEU A 128 3.35 6.09 -0.27
C LEU A 128 2.87 5.16 0.84
N THR A 129 3.53 5.20 1.99
CA THR A 129 3.11 4.43 3.16
C THR A 129 3.59 5.09 4.45
N GLY A 130 2.87 4.88 5.54
CA GLY A 130 3.33 5.22 6.89
C GLY A 130 4.03 4.04 7.56
N THR A 131 3.78 2.80 7.08
CA THR A 131 4.29 1.56 7.68
C THR A 131 4.74 0.61 6.58
N PRO A 132 5.97 0.74 6.06
CA PRO A 132 6.43 -0.06 4.91
C PRO A 132 6.60 -1.55 5.24
N SER A 133 6.90 -1.89 6.49
CA SER A 133 7.18 -3.26 6.93
C SER A 133 6.42 -3.65 8.21
N PRO A 134 5.07 -3.68 8.19
CA PRO A 134 4.26 -3.87 9.40
C PRO A 134 4.45 -5.25 10.06
N HIS A 135 4.90 -6.25 9.32
CA HIS A 135 5.20 -7.60 9.84
C HIS A 135 6.69 -7.98 9.69
N GLY A 136 7.56 -6.98 9.51
CA GLY A 136 9.01 -7.17 9.41
C GLY A 136 9.56 -7.02 8.00
N LEU A 137 10.88 -7.16 7.90
CA LEU A 137 11.67 -6.87 6.69
C LEU A 137 11.25 -7.69 5.46
N MET A 138 10.62 -8.86 5.66
CA MET A 138 10.13 -9.70 4.56
C MET A 138 9.08 -8.98 3.69
N ASP A 139 8.32 -8.05 4.27
CA ASP A 139 7.29 -7.28 3.59
C ASP A 139 7.86 -6.28 2.55
N LEU A 140 9.13 -5.92 2.65
CA LEU A 140 9.76 -4.91 1.78
C LEU A 140 10.00 -5.41 0.37
N TRP A 141 10.31 -6.71 0.20
CA TRP A 141 10.71 -7.23 -1.12
C TRP A 141 9.69 -6.92 -2.23
N ALA A 142 8.42 -7.20 -1.99
CA ALA A 142 7.38 -7.02 -3.00
C ALA A 142 7.18 -5.55 -3.38
N GLN A 143 7.23 -4.66 -2.41
CA GLN A 143 7.12 -3.22 -2.60
C GLN A 143 8.32 -2.71 -3.41
N VAL A 144 9.54 -2.94 -2.94
CA VAL A 144 10.75 -2.52 -3.64
C VAL A 144 10.86 -3.14 -5.04
N TYR A 145 10.38 -4.38 -5.22
CA TYR A 145 10.33 -5.01 -6.55
C TYR A 145 9.47 -4.21 -7.54
N LEU A 146 8.35 -3.65 -7.11
CA LEU A 146 7.52 -2.81 -7.99
C LEU A 146 8.24 -1.50 -8.37
N LEU A 147 9.08 -0.95 -7.50
CA LEU A 147 9.86 0.24 -7.80
C LEU A 147 10.96 -0.03 -8.84
N ASP A 148 11.76 -1.09 -8.67
CA ASP A 148 13.01 -1.27 -9.41
C ASP A 148 13.09 -2.55 -10.26
N GLY A 149 12.08 -3.43 -10.19
CA GLY A 149 12.09 -4.73 -10.91
C GLY A 149 13.02 -5.76 -10.29
N GLY A 150 13.40 -5.59 -9.02
CA GLY A 150 14.26 -6.51 -8.26
C GLY A 150 15.76 -6.25 -8.43
N GLN A 151 16.14 -5.04 -8.78
CA GLN A 151 17.57 -4.67 -8.93
C GLN A 151 18.29 -4.65 -7.58
N ARG A 152 17.64 -4.11 -6.51
CA ARG A 152 18.27 -3.94 -5.19
C ARG A 152 18.13 -5.13 -4.27
N LEU A 153 16.93 -5.64 -4.14
CA LEU A 153 16.62 -6.73 -3.19
C LEU A 153 16.51 -8.12 -3.85
N GLY A 154 16.95 -8.24 -5.11
CA GLY A 154 16.94 -9.51 -5.85
C GLY A 154 15.69 -9.73 -6.69
N ARG A 155 15.88 -10.42 -7.82
CA ARG A 155 14.82 -10.65 -8.83
C ARG A 155 13.71 -11.60 -8.38
N THR A 156 13.97 -12.38 -7.34
CA THR A 156 13.01 -13.32 -6.76
C THR A 156 13.02 -13.24 -5.24
N ILE A 157 11.89 -13.60 -4.63
CA ILE A 157 11.80 -13.69 -3.17
C ILE A 157 12.78 -14.71 -2.58
N SER A 158 13.14 -15.75 -3.33
CA SER A 158 14.13 -16.75 -2.91
C SER A 158 15.52 -16.11 -2.78
N VAL A 159 15.95 -15.35 -3.79
CA VAL A 159 17.22 -14.60 -3.73
C VAL A 159 17.25 -13.64 -2.54
N TYR A 160 16.15 -12.90 -2.31
CA TYR A 160 16.02 -12.01 -1.15
C TYR A 160 16.18 -12.74 0.19
N ARG A 161 15.52 -13.91 0.31
CA ARG A 161 15.65 -14.77 1.50
C ARG A 161 17.05 -15.30 1.69
N ASP A 162 17.67 -15.78 0.63
CA ASP A 162 19.02 -16.33 0.68
C ASP A 162 20.06 -15.26 1.07
N MET A 163 19.87 -14.02 0.65
CA MET A 163 20.77 -12.91 0.97
C MET A 163 20.64 -12.43 2.43
N TYR A 164 19.42 -12.27 2.92
CA TYR A 164 19.16 -11.52 4.16
C TYR A 164 18.56 -12.33 5.29
N PHE A 165 18.13 -13.58 5.05
CA PHE A 165 17.42 -14.37 6.05
C PHE A 165 18.01 -15.76 6.20
N GLU A 166 17.64 -16.40 7.30
CA GLU A 166 17.91 -17.80 7.56
C GLU A 166 16.61 -18.53 7.95
N PRO A 167 16.51 -19.84 7.69
CA PRO A 167 15.36 -20.63 8.13
C PRO A 167 15.24 -20.62 9.66
N ASP A 168 14.06 -20.31 10.18
CA ASP A 168 13.77 -20.31 11.61
C ASP A 168 13.02 -21.59 11.99
N LYS A 169 11.74 -21.71 11.59
CA LYS A 169 10.94 -22.92 11.81
C LYS A 169 10.88 -23.74 10.53
N ARG A 170 11.34 -25.00 10.61
CA ARG A 170 11.37 -25.91 9.45
C ARG A 170 10.96 -27.32 9.84
N SER A 171 10.36 -28.06 8.90
CA SER A 171 10.28 -29.51 8.88
C SER A 171 11.37 -30.08 7.98
N ARG A 172 11.42 -31.43 7.83
CA ARG A 172 12.35 -32.07 6.89
C ARG A 172 12.20 -31.61 5.44
N SER A 173 10.98 -31.23 5.04
CA SER A 173 10.64 -30.90 3.64
C SER A 173 10.22 -29.44 3.41
N GLN A 174 9.96 -28.63 4.46
CA GLN A 174 9.40 -27.29 4.30
C GLN A 174 9.91 -26.32 5.38
N ILE A 175 10.24 -25.09 4.94
CA ILE A 175 10.54 -23.96 5.81
C ILE A 175 9.26 -23.18 6.03
N PHE A 176 8.86 -23.02 7.30
CA PHE A 176 7.62 -22.28 7.66
C PHE A 176 7.88 -20.79 7.91
N THR A 177 8.99 -20.47 8.59
CA THR A 177 9.34 -19.10 8.94
C THR A 177 10.81 -18.80 8.67
N TYR A 178 11.10 -17.52 8.47
CA TYR A 178 12.45 -17.00 8.23
C TYR A 178 12.76 -15.94 9.28
N LYS A 179 13.99 -15.94 9.79
CA LYS A 179 14.54 -14.94 10.69
C LYS A 179 15.58 -14.11 9.93
N ALA A 180 15.60 -12.79 10.15
CA ALA A 180 16.62 -11.94 9.58
C ALA A 180 18.00 -12.28 10.15
N ARG A 181 19.00 -12.35 9.31
CA ARG A 181 20.42 -12.52 9.71
C ARG A 181 20.89 -11.26 10.46
N ARG A 182 21.95 -11.41 11.25
CA ARG A 182 22.59 -10.26 11.90
C ARG A 182 23.05 -9.25 10.85
N GLY A 183 22.72 -7.97 11.02
CA GLY A 183 23.05 -6.89 10.08
C GLY A 183 22.17 -6.84 8.82
N ALA A 184 21.15 -7.71 8.69
CA ALA A 184 20.29 -7.73 7.52
C ALA A 184 19.43 -6.46 7.39
N ALA A 185 18.98 -5.89 8.50
CA ALA A 185 18.19 -4.66 8.48
C ALA A 185 19.01 -3.50 7.90
N GLU A 186 20.20 -3.30 8.41
CA GLU A 186 21.13 -2.26 7.97
C GLU A 186 21.48 -2.42 6.48
N ALA A 187 21.76 -3.65 6.06
CA ALA A 187 22.10 -3.95 4.67
C ALA A 187 20.89 -3.71 3.71
N ILE A 188 19.68 -4.09 4.12
CA ILE A 188 18.47 -3.83 3.33
C ILE A 188 18.21 -2.34 3.22
N TYR A 189 18.24 -1.60 4.33
CA TYR A 189 18.00 -0.16 4.32
C TYR A 189 19.08 0.59 3.52
N ALA A 190 20.34 0.20 3.62
CA ALA A 190 21.39 0.76 2.77
C ALA A 190 21.14 0.50 1.29
N ALA A 191 20.70 -0.72 0.92
CA ALA A 191 20.42 -1.08 -0.47
C ALA A 191 19.28 -0.28 -1.11
N ILE A 192 18.31 0.24 -0.33
CA ILE A 192 17.16 0.99 -0.83
C ILE A 192 17.23 2.49 -0.54
N SER A 193 18.28 2.97 0.12
CA SER A 193 18.40 4.36 0.60
C SER A 193 18.32 5.42 -0.51
N ASP A 194 18.75 5.08 -1.72
CA ASP A 194 18.75 5.96 -2.89
C ASP A 194 17.37 6.12 -3.55
N ILE A 195 16.41 5.24 -3.23
CA ILE A 195 15.04 5.29 -3.78
C ILE A 195 13.96 5.48 -2.72
N CYS A 196 14.33 5.49 -1.45
CA CYS A 196 13.40 5.62 -0.33
C CYS A 196 13.73 6.86 0.51
N ILE A 197 12.70 7.60 0.88
CA ILE A 197 12.80 8.71 1.82
C ILE A 197 11.88 8.41 3.01
N SER A 198 12.40 8.57 4.22
CA SER A 198 11.62 8.53 5.44
C SER A 198 11.55 9.94 6.03
N LEU A 199 10.33 10.41 6.29
CA LEU A 199 10.07 11.70 6.92
C LEU A 199 9.32 11.46 8.22
N SER A 200 9.92 11.83 9.35
CA SER A 200 9.25 11.86 10.64
C SER A 200 8.53 13.20 10.82
N SER A 201 7.34 13.17 11.43
CA SER A 201 6.67 14.42 11.84
C SER A 201 7.49 15.19 12.86
N ASP A 202 8.24 14.48 13.69
CA ASP A 202 9.04 15.07 14.76
C ASP A 202 10.25 15.87 14.22
N ASP A 203 10.70 15.55 12.98
CA ASP A 203 11.81 16.27 12.32
C ASP A 203 11.38 17.62 11.72
N TYR A 204 10.07 17.80 11.44
CA TYR A 204 9.57 18.92 10.65
C TYR A 204 8.45 19.73 11.31
N LEU A 205 7.84 19.22 12.38
CA LEU A 205 6.72 19.85 13.06
C LEU A 205 7.03 20.02 14.54
N THR A 206 6.93 21.25 15.02
CA THR A 206 6.90 21.52 16.46
C THR A 206 5.49 21.20 16.96
N LEU A 207 5.26 19.96 17.32
CA LEU A 207 4.00 19.51 17.90
C LEU A 207 4.03 19.69 19.41
N PRO A 208 2.89 19.99 20.06
CA PRO A 208 2.81 19.95 21.51
C PRO A 208 3.05 18.53 22.03
N ASP A 209 3.48 18.41 23.27
CA ASP A 209 3.69 17.12 23.91
C ASP A 209 2.44 16.24 23.83
N ARG A 210 2.65 14.94 23.64
CA ARG A 210 1.54 13.98 23.62
C ARG A 210 0.98 13.81 25.02
N ILE A 211 -0.30 14.11 25.19
CA ILE A 211 -1.04 13.80 26.40
C ILE A 211 -1.70 12.44 26.20
N TYR A 212 -1.36 11.47 27.03
CA TYR A 212 -2.02 10.16 27.09
C TYR A 212 -3.12 10.25 28.14
N ASP A 213 -4.38 10.20 27.72
CA ASP A 213 -5.54 10.14 28.60
C ASP A 213 -6.15 8.74 28.51
N GLU A 214 -6.10 7.98 29.62
CA GLU A 214 -6.68 6.65 29.70
C GLU A 214 -8.13 6.77 30.17
N ILE A 215 -9.06 6.56 29.29
CA ILE A 215 -10.48 6.51 29.61
C ILE A 215 -10.88 5.05 29.85
N PRO A 216 -11.03 4.60 31.11
CA PRO A 216 -11.44 3.24 31.43
C PRO A 216 -12.90 3.01 31.03
N VAL A 217 -13.14 2.12 30.08
CA VAL A 217 -14.47 1.69 29.66
C VAL A 217 -14.79 0.36 30.33
N LYS A 218 -15.86 0.33 31.12
CA LYS A 218 -16.37 -0.93 31.68
C LYS A 218 -17.43 -1.51 30.74
N LEU A 219 -17.20 -2.73 30.30
CA LEU A 219 -18.23 -3.50 29.59
C LEU A 219 -19.35 -3.86 30.57
N ASP A 220 -20.59 -3.88 30.10
CA ASP A 220 -21.69 -4.46 30.86
C ASP A 220 -21.50 -5.99 31.03
N ALA A 221 -22.25 -6.60 31.95
CA ALA A 221 -22.06 -8.02 32.29
C ALA A 221 -22.23 -8.96 31.08
N PRO A 222 -23.22 -8.77 30.18
CA PRO A 222 -23.34 -9.57 28.95
C PRO A 222 -22.17 -9.40 28.00
N ALA A 223 -21.72 -8.17 27.74
CA ALA A 223 -20.60 -7.90 26.85
C ALA A 223 -19.28 -8.42 27.43
N ALA A 224 -19.05 -8.29 28.74
CA ALA A 224 -17.87 -8.84 29.41
C ALA A 224 -17.82 -10.38 29.34
N ALA A 225 -18.96 -11.04 29.47
CA ALA A 225 -19.06 -12.50 29.32
C ALA A 225 -18.78 -12.93 27.86
N ALA A 226 -19.33 -12.21 26.87
CA ALA A 226 -19.08 -12.46 25.46
C ALA A 226 -17.59 -12.25 25.10
N TYR A 227 -16.97 -11.19 25.61
CA TYR A 227 -15.55 -10.91 25.42
C TYR A 227 -14.66 -12.01 25.99
N LYS A 228 -14.92 -12.47 27.22
CA LYS A 228 -14.20 -13.60 27.84
C LYS A 228 -14.36 -14.91 27.05
N ARG A 229 -15.55 -15.15 26.47
CA ARG A 229 -15.75 -16.30 25.56
C ARG A 229 -14.93 -16.17 24.30
N LEU A 230 -14.93 -15.00 23.65
CA LEU A 230 -14.12 -14.74 22.47
C LEU A 230 -12.63 -14.93 22.77
N GLU A 231 -12.14 -14.43 23.90
CA GLU A 231 -10.75 -14.57 24.34
C GLU A 231 -10.37 -16.05 24.57
N ARG A 232 -11.23 -16.83 25.23
CA ARG A 232 -10.96 -18.24 25.53
C ARG A 232 -11.12 -19.17 24.34
N ASP A 233 -12.17 -18.98 23.55
CA ASP A 233 -12.59 -19.94 22.52
C ASP A 233 -12.25 -19.47 21.11
N ALA A 234 -11.70 -18.23 20.98
CA ALA A 234 -11.47 -17.51 19.72
C ALA A 234 -12.72 -17.43 18.81
N LEU A 235 -13.90 -17.57 19.41
CA LEU A 235 -15.19 -17.60 18.72
C LEU A 235 -16.20 -16.73 19.48
N LEU A 236 -16.91 -15.88 18.75
CA LEU A 236 -18.06 -15.12 19.24
C LEU A 236 -19.25 -15.34 18.31
N GLN A 237 -20.36 -15.79 18.85
CA GLN A 237 -21.61 -15.90 18.13
C GLN A 237 -22.47 -14.68 18.45
N VAL A 238 -22.80 -13.90 17.41
CA VAL A 238 -23.67 -12.73 17.49
C VAL A 238 -24.79 -12.94 16.50
N ASP A 239 -26.00 -13.10 17.00
CA ASP A 239 -27.19 -13.49 16.23
C ASP A 239 -26.94 -14.76 15.42
N GLU A 240 -27.15 -14.74 14.10
CA GLU A 240 -26.89 -15.88 13.21
C GLU A 240 -25.46 -15.92 12.67
N SER A 241 -24.58 -14.98 13.05
CA SER A 241 -23.20 -14.90 12.56
C SER A 241 -22.18 -15.35 13.60
N THR A 242 -21.15 -16.06 13.17
CA THR A 242 -20.01 -16.44 14.00
C THR A 242 -18.80 -15.57 13.68
N ILE A 243 -18.30 -14.87 14.68
CA ILE A 243 -17.08 -14.06 14.58
C ILE A 243 -15.90 -14.87 15.11
N THR A 244 -14.85 -15.01 14.32
CA THR A 244 -13.61 -15.69 14.70
C THR A 244 -12.48 -14.69 14.89
N ALA A 245 -11.74 -14.82 15.99
CA ALA A 245 -10.51 -14.06 16.21
C ALA A 245 -9.32 -14.87 15.68
N GLY A 246 -8.66 -14.39 14.64
CA GLY A 246 -7.56 -15.09 13.96
C GLY A 246 -6.19 -15.02 14.66
N THR A 247 -6.00 -14.08 15.61
CA THR A 247 -4.75 -13.89 16.36
C THR A 247 -5.02 -13.17 17.68
N ALA A 248 -4.20 -13.43 18.69
CA ALA A 248 -4.29 -12.77 20.01
C ALA A 248 -4.19 -11.22 19.94
N GLY A 249 -3.58 -10.67 18.90
CA GLY A 249 -3.48 -9.21 18.67
C GLY A 249 -4.79 -8.55 18.19
N VAL A 250 -5.86 -9.33 17.92
CA VAL A 250 -7.19 -8.79 17.59
C VAL A 250 -8.02 -8.59 18.86
N LEU A 251 -7.52 -9.11 20.00
CA LEU A 251 -8.21 -9.13 21.30
C LEU A 251 -7.64 -8.09 22.28
N ALA A 252 -6.62 -7.32 21.89
CA ALA A 252 -5.97 -6.28 22.71
C ALA A 252 -6.38 -4.87 22.29
#